data_278d7e042587391a8b74201b5af2d3bf
#
_entry.id   278d7e042587391a8b74201b5af2d3bf
#
_cell.length_a   1.000
_cell.length_b   1.000
_cell.length_c   1.000
_cell.angle_alpha   90.00
_cell.angle_beta   90.00
_cell.angle_gamma   90.00
#
_symmetry.space_group_name_H-M   'P 1'
#
loop_
_entity.id
_entity.type
_entity.pdbx_description
1 polymer ?
#
loop_
_entity_poly.entity_id
_entity_poly.type
_entity_poly.pdbx_seq_one_letter_code
_entity_poly.pdbx_strand_id
1 'polypeptide(L)'
;VNEGRILADLRPDELLSGALLAENGIREPLYVTAMRYAGIYITPAKHPAHVDSVVLDDADTEKLRAWFRAEPLPAAKPAPTPLLEVKGLSFGYSKDRHTLSDVSFTIGKGEMVSIVGRNGAGKSTLSKLICGFETPDSGEIFFDGKDLKDENIRCRARHIGYVMQNPNQMISKTMIFDEVALGLQGSGLTDAEIRARVEDTLKVCGLYPF
;
A
#
# COMPACT_ATOMS: atom_id res chain seq x y z
N VAL A 1 12.81 16.71 13.93
CA VAL A 1 12.09 17.96 14.30
C VAL A 1 10.64 17.59 14.59
N ASN A 2 10.13 18.03 15.73
CA ASN A 2 8.73 17.85 16.09
C ASN A 2 8.20 19.20 16.60
N GLU A 3 7.01 19.60 16.18
CA GLU A 3 6.35 20.87 16.54
C GLU A 3 7.28 22.10 16.41
N GLY A 4 8.10 22.14 15.36
CA GLY A 4 9.04 23.24 15.09
C GLY A 4 10.30 23.25 15.97
N ARG A 5 10.53 22.22 16.78
CA ARG A 5 11.73 22.10 17.62
C ARG A 5 12.64 20.96 17.16
N ILE A 6 13.95 21.18 17.19
CA ILE A 6 14.94 20.14 16.99
C ILE A 6 14.99 19.31 18.27
N LEU A 7 14.58 18.04 18.23
CA LEU A 7 14.59 17.13 19.35
C LEU A 7 15.99 16.55 19.62
N ALA A 8 16.77 16.34 18.57
CA ALA A 8 18.13 15.83 18.67
C ALA A 8 18.94 16.20 17.42
N ASP A 9 20.24 16.37 17.63
CA ASP A 9 21.29 16.44 16.62
C ASP A 9 22.35 15.41 17.02
N LEU A 10 22.25 14.22 16.48
CA LEU A 10 23.03 13.03 16.86
C LEU A 10 23.63 12.37 15.63
N ARG A 11 24.73 11.65 15.82
CA ARG A 11 25.25 10.75 14.79
C ARG A 11 24.27 9.61 14.54
N PRO A 12 24.20 9.04 13.32
CA PRO A 12 23.31 7.94 13.00
C PRO A 12 23.40 6.75 13.97
N ASP A 13 24.62 6.37 14.37
CA ASP A 13 24.84 5.28 15.33
C ASP A 13 24.23 5.55 16.70
N GLU A 14 24.33 6.78 17.18
CA GLU A 14 23.74 7.21 18.46
C GLU A 14 22.21 7.26 18.35
N LEU A 15 21.69 7.81 17.27
CA LEU A 15 20.25 7.92 17.02
C LEU A 15 19.56 6.54 16.97
N LEU A 16 20.16 5.59 16.22
CA LEU A 16 19.62 4.24 16.03
C LEU A 16 19.82 3.34 17.26
N SER A 17 20.71 3.71 18.18
CA SER A 17 20.87 3.01 19.45
C SER A 17 19.82 3.39 20.49
N GLY A 18 19.23 4.57 20.37
CA GLY A 18 18.22 5.08 21.27
C GLY A 18 16.79 4.66 20.93
N ALA A 19 15.81 5.17 21.68
CA ALA A 19 14.39 4.97 21.45
C ALA A 19 13.71 6.16 20.74
N LEU A 20 14.45 7.25 20.49
CA LEU A 20 13.90 8.52 20.04
C LEU A 20 13.06 8.42 18.76
N LEU A 21 13.45 7.56 17.82
CA LEU A 21 12.70 7.36 16.58
C LEU A 21 11.33 6.71 16.88
N ALA A 22 11.32 5.64 17.66
CA ALA A 22 10.10 4.93 18.03
C ALA A 22 9.16 5.81 18.86
N GLU A 23 9.68 6.56 19.82
CA GLU A 23 8.92 7.50 20.67
C GLU A 23 8.25 8.62 19.87
N ASN A 24 8.80 8.97 18.70
CA ASN A 24 8.25 10.00 17.82
C ASN A 24 7.54 9.41 16.57
N GLY A 25 7.21 8.12 16.58
CA GLY A 25 6.50 7.47 15.49
C GLY A 25 7.29 7.37 14.18
N ILE A 26 8.62 7.53 14.24
CA ILE A 26 9.50 7.42 13.09
C ILE A 26 9.95 5.97 12.96
N ARG A 27 9.76 5.40 11.79
CA ARG A 27 10.15 4.01 11.52
C ARG A 27 11.66 3.85 11.50
N GLU A 28 12.16 2.92 12.30
CA GLU A 28 13.55 2.50 12.26
C GLU A 28 13.86 1.65 11.02
N PRO A 29 15.13 1.56 10.59
CA PRO A 29 15.55 0.60 9.57
C PRO A 29 15.18 -0.83 9.97
N LEU A 30 14.74 -1.65 9.01
CA LEU A 30 14.23 -3.00 9.28
C LEU A 30 15.23 -3.91 10.00
N TYR A 31 16.52 -3.80 9.67
CA TYR A 31 17.56 -4.60 10.37
C TYR A 31 17.70 -4.21 11.85
N VAL A 32 17.56 -2.92 12.18
CA VAL A 32 17.54 -2.44 13.57
C VAL A 32 16.35 -3.00 14.33
N THR A 33 15.17 -2.95 13.70
CA THR A 33 13.93 -3.53 14.25
C THR A 33 14.08 -5.05 14.47
N ALA A 34 14.65 -5.78 13.50
CA ALA A 34 14.89 -7.22 13.63
C ALA A 34 15.86 -7.55 14.79
N MET A 35 16.91 -6.77 14.96
CA MET A 35 17.84 -6.92 16.09
C MET A 35 17.14 -6.72 17.43
N ARG A 36 16.26 -5.72 17.55
CA ARG A 36 15.45 -5.49 18.76
C ARG A 36 14.51 -6.65 19.06
N TYR A 37 13.82 -7.17 18.06
CA TYR A 37 12.93 -8.34 18.22
C TYR A 37 13.70 -9.60 18.64
N ALA A 38 14.93 -9.75 18.17
CA ALA A 38 15.83 -10.82 18.61
C ALA A 38 16.41 -10.62 20.04
N GLY A 39 16.04 -9.52 20.71
CA GLY A 39 16.55 -9.22 22.06
C GLY A 39 18.00 -8.77 22.08
N ILE A 40 18.49 -8.18 20.99
CA ILE A 40 19.85 -7.63 20.89
C ILE A 40 19.82 -6.17 21.38
N TYR A 41 20.64 -5.86 22.35
CA TYR A 41 20.82 -4.49 22.83
C TYR A 41 21.74 -3.72 21.86
N ILE A 42 21.20 -2.67 21.25
CA ILE A 42 21.88 -1.89 20.23
C ILE A 42 22.64 -0.74 20.92
N THR A 43 23.92 -0.67 20.68
CA THR A 43 24.79 0.41 21.16
C THR A 43 25.51 1.05 19.96
N PRO A 44 26.02 2.30 20.10
CA PRO A 44 26.81 2.94 19.04
C PRO A 44 28.05 2.11 18.60
N ALA A 45 28.62 1.32 19.51
CA ALA A 45 29.74 0.45 19.22
C ALA A 45 29.42 -0.71 18.24
N LYS A 46 28.13 -1.01 18.05
CA LYS A 46 27.67 -1.97 17.03
C LYS A 46 27.50 -1.36 15.64
N HIS A 47 27.79 -0.07 15.48
CA HIS A 47 27.71 0.67 14.22
C HIS A 47 26.41 0.48 13.44
N PRO A 48 25.24 0.77 14.05
CA PRO A 48 23.95 0.54 13.42
C PRO A 48 23.59 1.55 12.32
N ALA A 49 24.46 2.47 11.94
CA ALA A 49 24.20 3.49 10.91
C ALA A 49 23.86 2.89 9.54
N HIS A 50 24.47 1.77 9.20
CA HIS A 50 24.26 1.06 7.93
C HIS A 50 24.32 -0.46 8.15
N VAL A 51 23.49 -1.22 7.41
CA VAL A 51 23.42 -2.68 7.56
C VAL A 51 24.76 -3.36 7.38
N ASP A 52 25.60 -2.89 6.45
CA ASP A 52 26.91 -3.46 6.17
C ASP A 52 27.97 -3.10 7.22
N SER A 53 27.72 -2.11 8.07
CA SER A 53 28.62 -1.70 9.15
C SER A 53 28.30 -2.34 10.50
N VAL A 54 27.14 -3.02 10.61
CA VAL A 54 26.70 -3.63 11.87
C VAL A 54 27.69 -4.70 12.34
N VAL A 55 28.15 -4.55 13.58
CA VAL A 55 29.01 -5.53 14.25
C VAL A 55 28.19 -6.30 15.27
N LEU A 56 28.07 -7.61 15.06
CA LEU A 56 27.42 -8.55 15.98
C LEU A 56 28.46 -9.52 16.51
N ASP A 57 28.42 -9.77 17.80
CA ASP A 57 29.19 -10.85 18.41
C ASP A 57 28.49 -12.21 18.20
N ASP A 58 29.12 -13.30 18.62
CA ASP A 58 28.57 -14.65 18.46
C ASP A 58 27.25 -14.82 19.22
N ALA A 59 27.10 -14.21 20.39
CA ALA A 59 25.87 -14.28 21.18
C ALA A 59 24.71 -13.54 20.50
N ASP A 60 24.96 -12.36 19.94
CA ASP A 60 23.97 -11.61 19.17
C ASP A 60 23.57 -12.35 17.88
N THR A 61 24.54 -12.94 17.21
CA THR A 61 24.32 -13.75 16.01
C THR A 61 23.42 -14.95 16.30
N GLU A 62 23.65 -15.66 17.41
CA GLU A 62 22.82 -16.78 17.82
C GLU A 62 21.40 -16.32 18.25
N LYS A 63 21.25 -15.19 18.94
CA LYS A 63 19.93 -14.63 19.24
C LYS A 63 19.14 -14.32 17.96
N LEU A 64 19.78 -13.69 16.96
CA LEU A 64 19.12 -13.36 15.70
C LEU A 64 18.70 -14.63 14.94
N ARG A 65 19.59 -15.65 14.90
CA ARG A 65 19.27 -16.95 14.29
C ARG A 65 18.15 -17.66 15.01
N ALA A 66 18.17 -17.67 16.35
CA ALA A 66 17.13 -18.28 17.16
C ALA A 66 15.77 -17.61 16.94
N TRP A 67 15.74 -16.28 16.94
CA TRP A 67 14.54 -15.52 16.64
C TRP A 67 14.00 -15.84 15.24
N PHE A 68 14.86 -15.80 14.22
CA PHE A 68 14.46 -16.10 12.84
C PHE A 68 13.91 -17.52 12.67
N ARG A 69 14.46 -18.51 13.39
CA ARG A 69 13.97 -19.90 13.36
C ARG A 69 12.70 -20.11 14.16
N ALA A 70 12.48 -19.31 15.23
CA ALA A 70 11.29 -19.40 16.06
C ALA A 70 10.05 -18.76 15.40
N GLU A 71 10.26 -17.83 14.44
CA GLU A 71 9.15 -17.27 13.65
C GLU A 71 8.62 -18.35 12.68
N PRO A 72 7.40 -18.84 12.88
CA PRO A 72 6.85 -19.81 11.95
C PRO A 72 6.68 -19.16 10.59
N LEU A 73 7.26 -19.76 9.56
CA LEU A 73 6.89 -19.40 8.19
C LEU A 73 5.36 -19.52 8.08
N PRO A 74 4.68 -18.48 7.61
CA PRO A 74 3.24 -18.58 7.43
C PRO A 74 2.94 -19.81 6.59
N ALA A 75 2.05 -20.67 7.13
CA ALA A 75 1.61 -21.85 6.39
C ALA A 75 1.16 -21.43 5.00
N ALA A 76 1.58 -22.18 3.98
CA ALA A 76 1.14 -21.94 2.61
C ALA A 76 -0.40 -21.93 2.59
N LYS A 77 -0.99 -20.77 2.44
CA LYS A 77 -2.44 -20.66 2.29
C LYS A 77 -2.82 -21.38 0.99
N PRO A 78 -3.95 -22.10 0.96
CA PRO A 78 -4.47 -22.62 -0.31
C PRO A 78 -4.56 -21.46 -1.30
N ALA A 79 -4.27 -21.73 -2.58
CA ALA A 79 -4.32 -20.71 -3.61
C ALA A 79 -5.69 -20.01 -3.56
N PRO A 80 -5.73 -18.69 -3.34
CA PRO A 80 -6.99 -17.98 -3.20
C PRO A 80 -7.75 -18.02 -4.54
N THR A 81 -9.08 -18.03 -4.47
CA THR A 81 -9.91 -17.93 -5.67
C THR A 81 -9.56 -16.64 -6.39
N PRO A 82 -9.27 -16.66 -7.70
CA PRO A 82 -8.96 -15.47 -8.46
C PRO A 82 -10.05 -14.40 -8.34
N LEU A 83 -9.67 -13.17 -8.06
CA LEU A 83 -10.55 -12.00 -8.03
C LEU A 83 -10.22 -11.06 -9.20
N LEU A 84 -8.95 -10.75 -9.40
CA LEU A 84 -8.47 -9.94 -10.52
C LEU A 84 -7.45 -10.76 -11.30
N GLU A 85 -7.65 -10.90 -12.60
CA GLU A 85 -6.69 -11.52 -13.51
C GLU A 85 -6.31 -10.51 -14.58
N VAL A 86 -5.03 -10.35 -14.81
CA VAL A 86 -4.45 -9.55 -15.90
C VAL A 86 -3.65 -10.48 -16.78
N LYS A 87 -3.92 -10.48 -18.08
CA LYS A 87 -3.32 -11.41 -19.06
C LYS A 87 -2.75 -10.66 -20.24
N GLY A 88 -1.44 -10.74 -20.44
CA GLY A 88 -0.75 -10.21 -21.60
C GLY A 88 -0.91 -8.71 -21.81
N LEU A 89 -1.09 -7.93 -20.73
CA LEU A 89 -1.44 -6.52 -20.80
C LEU A 89 -0.27 -5.68 -21.33
N SER A 90 -0.51 -4.98 -22.44
CA SER A 90 0.46 -4.06 -23.02
C SER A 90 -0.19 -2.70 -23.26
N PHE A 91 0.58 -1.64 -23.04
CA PHE A 91 0.11 -0.27 -23.21
C PHE A 91 1.27 0.72 -23.41
N GLY A 92 1.06 1.71 -24.27
CA GLY A 92 1.95 2.85 -24.47
C GLY A 92 1.19 4.15 -24.66
N TYR A 93 1.65 5.23 -24.06
CA TYR A 93 1.11 6.58 -24.31
C TYR A 93 1.48 7.13 -25.70
N SER A 94 2.42 6.49 -26.39
CA SER A 94 2.80 6.79 -27.76
C SER A 94 3.19 5.51 -28.47
N LYS A 95 3.07 5.50 -29.82
CA LYS A 95 3.39 4.32 -30.64
C LYS A 95 4.83 3.83 -30.49
N ASP A 96 5.75 4.73 -30.16
CA ASP A 96 7.18 4.43 -30.09
C ASP A 96 7.66 4.06 -28.67
N ARG A 97 6.80 4.15 -27.64
CA ARG A 97 7.19 3.90 -26.26
C ARG A 97 6.15 3.09 -25.52
N HIS A 98 6.42 1.81 -25.36
CA HIS A 98 5.65 0.94 -24.47
C HIS A 98 5.96 1.27 -23.00
N THR A 99 4.90 1.51 -22.24
CA THR A 99 4.98 1.72 -20.80
C THR A 99 4.81 0.41 -20.05
N LEU A 100 3.97 -0.48 -20.58
CA LEU A 100 3.76 -1.85 -20.11
C LEU A 100 3.90 -2.80 -21.30
N SER A 101 4.53 -3.96 -21.11
CA SER A 101 4.71 -4.98 -22.13
C SER A 101 4.44 -6.35 -21.54
N ASP A 102 3.42 -7.03 -22.02
CA ASP A 102 3.06 -8.41 -21.70
C ASP A 102 2.95 -8.69 -20.18
N VAL A 103 2.27 -7.80 -19.44
CA VAL A 103 2.11 -7.93 -17.99
C VAL A 103 0.99 -8.91 -17.68
N SER A 104 1.31 -9.95 -16.92
CA SER A 104 0.35 -10.97 -16.47
C SER A 104 0.51 -11.26 -14.99
N PHE A 105 -0.61 -11.27 -14.25
CA PHE A 105 -0.66 -11.66 -12.84
C PHE A 105 -2.10 -11.92 -12.41
N THR A 106 -2.24 -12.56 -11.25
CA THR A 106 -3.53 -12.82 -10.62
C THR A 106 -3.50 -12.36 -9.18
N ILE A 107 -4.59 -11.75 -8.72
CA ILE A 107 -4.84 -11.42 -7.31
C ILE A 107 -6.05 -12.20 -6.85
N GLY A 108 -5.90 -12.92 -5.75
CA GLY A 108 -6.96 -13.70 -5.14
C GLY A 108 -7.84 -12.94 -4.16
N LYS A 109 -9.01 -13.49 -3.84
CA LYS A 109 -9.92 -12.91 -2.84
C LYS A 109 -9.22 -12.80 -1.47
N GLY A 110 -9.24 -11.59 -0.88
CA GLY A 110 -8.61 -11.30 0.42
C GLY A 110 -7.08 -11.20 0.38
N GLU A 111 -6.46 -11.21 -0.78
CA GLU A 111 -5.03 -11.08 -0.94
C GLU A 111 -4.59 -9.61 -0.92
N MET A 112 -3.44 -9.34 -0.30
CA MET A 112 -2.77 -8.05 -0.36
C MET A 112 -1.53 -8.14 -1.23
N VAL A 113 -1.48 -7.33 -2.29
CA VAL A 113 -0.39 -7.33 -3.27
C VAL A 113 0.29 -5.97 -3.32
N SER A 114 1.62 -5.98 -3.29
CA SER A 114 2.44 -4.76 -3.46
C SER A 114 3.09 -4.76 -4.84
N ILE A 115 2.89 -3.68 -5.60
CA ILE A 115 3.56 -3.47 -6.88
C ILE A 115 4.77 -2.56 -6.64
N VAL A 116 5.98 -3.11 -6.76
CA VAL A 116 7.23 -2.40 -6.55
C VAL A 116 7.97 -2.19 -7.88
N GLY A 117 8.69 -1.07 -7.97
CA GLY A 117 9.46 -0.74 -9.17
C GLY A 117 9.93 0.71 -9.15
N ARG A 118 10.88 1.04 -10.02
CA ARG A 118 11.46 2.39 -10.16
C ARG A 118 10.37 3.41 -10.56
N ASN A 119 10.66 4.72 -10.35
CA ASN A 119 9.80 5.78 -10.87
C ASN A 119 9.75 5.70 -12.40
N GLY A 120 8.55 5.82 -12.97
CA GLY A 120 8.33 5.64 -14.40
C GLY A 120 8.17 4.18 -14.90
N ALA A 121 8.22 3.17 -14.02
CA ALA A 121 8.08 1.75 -14.40
C ALA A 121 6.64 1.32 -14.79
N GLY A 122 5.69 2.24 -14.87
CA GLY A 122 4.32 1.92 -15.28
C GLY A 122 3.35 1.52 -14.17
N LYS A 123 3.75 1.56 -12.87
CA LYS A 123 2.87 1.17 -11.74
C LYS A 123 1.52 1.88 -11.74
N SER A 124 1.52 3.21 -11.84
CA SER A 124 0.30 4.02 -11.91
C SER A 124 -0.48 3.81 -13.20
N THR A 125 0.22 3.52 -14.30
CA THR A 125 -0.41 3.19 -15.59
C THR A 125 -1.17 1.87 -15.49
N LEU A 126 -0.60 0.86 -14.85
CA LEU A 126 -1.26 -0.41 -14.59
C LEU A 126 -2.55 -0.22 -13.78
N SER A 127 -2.49 0.55 -12.70
CA SER A 127 -3.68 0.87 -11.90
C SER A 127 -4.75 1.59 -12.71
N LYS A 128 -4.37 2.55 -13.56
CA LYS A 128 -5.28 3.27 -14.45
C LYS A 128 -5.99 2.34 -15.46
N LEU A 129 -5.26 1.40 -16.04
CA LEU A 129 -5.81 0.40 -16.96
C LEU A 129 -6.82 -0.51 -16.26
N ILE A 130 -6.50 -1.00 -15.06
CA ILE A 130 -7.41 -1.83 -14.27
C ILE A 130 -8.69 -1.06 -13.94
N CYS A 131 -8.59 0.21 -13.55
CA CYS A 131 -9.74 1.06 -13.23
C CYS A 131 -10.49 1.58 -14.46
N GLY A 132 -9.95 1.41 -15.68
CA GLY A 132 -10.57 1.83 -16.92
C GLY A 132 -10.38 3.31 -17.26
N PHE A 133 -9.40 4.00 -16.64
CA PHE A 133 -9.02 5.36 -17.04
C PHE A 133 -8.27 5.39 -18.37
N GLU A 134 -7.61 4.28 -18.71
CA GLU A 134 -6.92 4.05 -19.96
C GLU A 134 -7.40 2.73 -20.57
N THR A 135 -7.29 2.60 -21.88
CA THR A 135 -7.60 1.37 -22.62
C THR A 135 -6.32 0.69 -23.04
N PRO A 136 -6.11 -0.61 -22.76
CA PRO A 136 -4.89 -1.29 -23.15
C PRO A 136 -4.79 -1.43 -24.68
N ASP A 137 -3.56 -1.46 -25.21
CA ASP A 137 -3.29 -1.75 -26.61
C ASP A 137 -3.53 -3.23 -26.93
N SER A 138 -3.22 -4.11 -25.96
CA SER A 138 -3.49 -5.55 -26.02
C SER A 138 -3.58 -6.16 -24.63
N GLY A 139 -4.09 -7.38 -24.55
CA GLY A 139 -4.29 -8.14 -23.32
C GLY A 139 -5.70 -7.98 -22.77
N GLU A 140 -5.96 -8.65 -21.65
CA GLU A 140 -7.29 -8.79 -21.06
C GLU A 140 -7.24 -8.57 -19.56
N ILE A 141 -8.32 -8.03 -18.98
CA ILE A 141 -8.47 -7.82 -17.54
C ILE A 141 -9.81 -8.42 -17.14
N PHE A 142 -9.76 -9.37 -16.19
CA PHE A 142 -10.96 -10.02 -15.63
C PHE A 142 -11.12 -9.65 -14.16
N PHE A 143 -12.34 -9.41 -13.75
CA PHE A 143 -12.72 -9.22 -12.35
C PHE A 143 -13.82 -10.22 -11.97
N ASP A 144 -13.57 -11.05 -10.96
CA ASP A 144 -14.45 -12.14 -10.52
C ASP A 144 -14.94 -13.01 -11.70
N GLY A 145 -14.00 -13.35 -12.61
CA GLY A 145 -14.23 -14.14 -13.83
C GLY A 145 -14.88 -13.41 -15.01
N LYS A 146 -15.24 -12.12 -14.86
CA LYS A 146 -15.87 -11.32 -15.91
C LYS A 146 -14.84 -10.44 -16.60
N ASP A 147 -14.80 -10.48 -17.93
CA ASP A 147 -13.98 -9.57 -18.74
C ASP A 147 -14.45 -8.12 -18.58
N LEU A 148 -13.50 -7.23 -18.27
CA LEU A 148 -13.77 -5.79 -18.08
C LEU A 148 -13.68 -4.98 -19.38
N LYS A 149 -13.42 -5.59 -20.52
CA LYS A 149 -13.16 -4.92 -21.80
C LYS A 149 -14.26 -3.90 -22.17
N ASP A 150 -15.51 -4.30 -22.02
CA ASP A 150 -16.67 -3.47 -22.38
C ASP A 150 -17.22 -2.65 -21.21
N GLU A 151 -16.59 -2.75 -20.03
CA GLU A 151 -17.00 -1.97 -18.85
C GLU A 151 -16.34 -0.59 -18.85
N ASN A 152 -17.18 0.45 -18.80
CA ASN A 152 -16.70 1.81 -18.59
C ASN A 152 -16.29 2.06 -17.11
N ILE A 153 -15.61 3.18 -16.86
CA ILE A 153 -15.13 3.57 -15.53
C ILE A 153 -16.24 3.50 -14.46
N ARG A 154 -17.47 3.94 -14.79
CA ARG A 154 -18.58 3.95 -13.83
C ARG A 154 -19.01 2.53 -13.43
N CYS A 155 -18.98 1.59 -14.35
CA CYS A 155 -19.25 0.18 -14.06
C CYS A 155 -18.14 -0.43 -13.20
N ARG A 156 -16.87 -0.20 -13.55
CA ARG A 156 -15.71 -0.70 -12.79
C ARG A 156 -15.65 -0.10 -11.38
N ALA A 157 -16.02 1.17 -11.19
CA ALA A 157 -16.06 1.83 -9.88
C ALA A 157 -17.05 1.19 -8.88
N ARG A 158 -17.96 0.33 -9.33
CA ARG A 158 -18.82 -0.46 -8.43
C ARG A 158 -18.10 -1.61 -7.74
N HIS A 159 -16.97 -2.03 -8.30
CA HIS A 159 -16.19 -3.21 -7.89
C HIS A 159 -14.79 -2.85 -7.42
N ILE A 160 -14.21 -1.79 -8.00
CA ILE A 160 -12.80 -1.41 -7.81
C ILE A 160 -12.75 0.00 -7.24
N GLY A 161 -12.30 0.12 -5.99
CA GLY A 161 -11.96 1.43 -5.39
C GLY A 161 -10.55 1.84 -5.80
N TYR A 162 -10.38 3.12 -6.12
CA TYR A 162 -9.07 3.69 -6.48
C TYR A 162 -8.76 4.91 -5.62
N VAL A 163 -7.58 4.92 -5.01
CA VAL A 163 -7.06 6.08 -4.28
C VAL A 163 -5.85 6.62 -5.04
N MET A 164 -5.94 7.88 -5.45
CA MET A 164 -4.85 8.54 -6.19
C MET A 164 -3.65 8.81 -5.30
N GLN A 165 -2.47 8.98 -5.91
CA GLN A 165 -1.24 9.37 -5.21
C GLN A 165 -1.39 10.71 -4.47
N ASN A 166 -2.15 11.64 -5.03
CA ASN A 166 -2.58 12.86 -4.35
C ASN A 166 -4.11 12.79 -4.12
N PRO A 167 -4.59 12.35 -2.94
CA PRO A 167 -6.01 12.20 -2.65
C PRO A 167 -6.81 13.51 -2.78
N ASN A 168 -6.18 14.66 -2.58
CA ASN A 168 -6.85 15.96 -2.70
C ASN A 168 -7.40 16.22 -4.11
N GLN A 169 -6.84 15.58 -5.14
CA GLN A 169 -7.33 15.68 -6.52
C GLN A 169 -8.64 14.90 -6.74
N MET A 170 -9.03 14.06 -5.79
CA MET A 170 -10.27 13.29 -5.86
C MET A 170 -11.45 14.01 -5.21
N ILE A 171 -11.17 14.98 -4.33
CA ILE A 171 -12.20 15.71 -3.59
C ILE A 171 -12.83 16.74 -4.52
N SER A 172 -14.13 16.60 -4.74
CA SER A 172 -14.92 17.43 -5.67
C SER A 172 -15.99 18.28 -4.98
N LYS A 173 -16.33 17.95 -3.74
CA LYS A 173 -17.37 18.64 -2.97
C LYS A 173 -16.77 19.45 -1.83
N THR A 174 -17.48 20.50 -1.43
CA THR A 174 -17.12 21.35 -0.29
C THR A 174 -17.56 20.75 1.05
N MET A 175 -18.62 19.93 1.02
CA MET A 175 -19.15 19.26 2.20
C MET A 175 -18.69 17.80 2.20
N ILE A 176 -18.17 17.34 3.35
CA ILE A 176 -17.70 15.95 3.53
C ILE A 176 -18.85 14.96 3.28
N PHE A 177 -20.05 15.27 3.76
CA PHE A 177 -21.23 14.46 3.54
C PHE A 177 -21.48 14.23 2.03
N ASP A 178 -21.47 15.31 1.24
CA ASP A 178 -21.75 15.25 -0.20
C ASP A 178 -20.68 14.48 -0.97
N GLU A 179 -19.41 14.59 -0.55
CA GLU A 179 -18.32 13.83 -1.15
C GLU A 179 -18.48 12.32 -0.93
N VAL A 180 -18.81 11.91 0.30
CA VAL A 180 -19.05 10.49 0.61
C VAL A 180 -20.32 9.98 -0.07
N ALA A 181 -21.37 10.81 -0.16
CA ALA A 181 -22.64 10.46 -0.83
C ALA A 181 -22.49 10.28 -2.36
N LEU A 182 -21.44 10.86 -2.97
CA LEU A 182 -21.23 10.81 -4.42
C LEU A 182 -21.18 9.37 -4.96
N GLY A 183 -20.53 8.46 -4.24
CA GLY A 183 -20.43 7.04 -4.61
C GLY A 183 -21.77 6.30 -4.58
N LEU A 184 -22.78 6.83 -3.90
CA LEU A 184 -24.13 6.25 -3.78
C LEU A 184 -25.12 6.82 -4.80
N GLN A 185 -24.73 7.83 -5.58
CA GLN A 185 -25.60 8.42 -6.59
C GLN A 185 -25.94 7.41 -7.70
N GLY A 186 -27.24 7.27 -7.96
CA GLY A 186 -27.74 6.31 -8.95
C GLY A 186 -27.68 4.84 -8.52
N SER A 187 -27.50 4.56 -7.22
CA SER A 187 -27.57 3.22 -6.64
C SER A 187 -29.01 2.68 -6.49
N GLY A 188 -30.02 3.52 -6.68
CA GLY A 188 -31.43 3.18 -6.44
C GLY A 188 -31.85 3.26 -4.97
N LEU A 189 -30.96 3.72 -4.08
CA LEU A 189 -31.26 3.96 -2.68
C LEU A 189 -32.08 5.24 -2.50
N THR A 190 -32.92 5.25 -1.46
CA THR A 190 -33.61 6.45 -1.02
C THR A 190 -32.67 7.42 -0.32
N ASP A 191 -33.03 8.69 -0.23
CA ASP A 191 -32.24 9.71 0.47
C ASP A 191 -31.98 9.35 1.95
N ALA A 192 -32.98 8.71 2.60
CA ALA A 192 -32.83 8.25 3.98
C ALA A 192 -31.79 7.13 4.12
N GLU A 193 -31.74 6.18 3.18
CA GLU A 193 -30.76 5.10 3.14
C GLU A 193 -29.36 5.62 2.80
N ILE A 194 -29.26 6.58 1.87
CA ILE A 194 -28.00 7.26 1.55
C ILE A 194 -27.48 7.96 2.80
N ARG A 195 -28.31 8.75 3.48
CA ARG A 195 -27.95 9.46 4.70
C ARG A 195 -27.42 8.49 5.77
N ALA A 196 -28.15 7.42 6.06
CA ALA A 196 -27.75 6.43 7.05
C ALA A 196 -26.38 5.81 6.74
N ARG A 197 -26.15 5.40 5.48
CA ARG A 197 -24.87 4.82 5.05
C ARG A 197 -23.72 5.80 5.13
N VAL A 198 -23.93 7.06 4.74
CA VAL A 198 -22.91 8.11 4.83
C VAL A 198 -22.55 8.38 6.29
N GLU A 199 -23.55 8.54 7.16
CA GLU A 199 -23.31 8.77 8.59
C GLU A 199 -22.56 7.62 9.25
N ASP A 200 -22.90 6.37 8.94
CA ASP A 200 -22.18 5.20 9.44
C ASP A 200 -20.74 5.15 8.95
N THR A 201 -20.52 5.47 7.66
CA THR A 201 -19.16 5.56 7.10
C THR A 201 -18.34 6.66 7.78
N LEU A 202 -18.92 7.84 7.98
CA LEU A 202 -18.28 8.95 8.66
C LEU A 202 -17.90 8.61 10.12
N LYS A 203 -18.77 7.86 10.83
CA LYS A 203 -18.47 7.36 12.19
C LYS A 203 -17.26 6.41 12.17
N VAL A 204 -17.25 5.44 11.26
CA VAL A 204 -16.13 4.49 11.12
C VAL A 204 -14.81 5.20 10.81
N CYS A 205 -14.85 6.25 9.99
CA CYS A 205 -13.67 7.05 9.62
C CYS A 205 -13.30 8.12 10.68
N GLY A 206 -14.06 8.28 11.76
CA GLY A 206 -13.83 9.32 12.75
C GLY A 206 -14.11 10.75 12.25
N LEU A 207 -14.86 10.89 11.15
CA LEU A 207 -15.15 12.17 10.50
C LEU A 207 -16.56 12.71 10.86
N TYR A 208 -17.37 11.95 11.60
CA TYR A 208 -18.76 12.32 11.92
C TYR A 208 -18.92 13.67 12.65
N PRO A 209 -17.97 14.12 13.53
CA PRO A 209 -18.07 15.40 14.20
C PRO A 209 -17.84 16.63 13.29
N PHE A 210 -17.39 16.41 12.06
CA PHE A 210 -17.05 17.45 11.08
C PHE A 210 -18.07 17.47 9.93
#